data_3e3ffd113cfd5555030f6fbc0351ebd3
#
_entry.id   3e3ffd113cfd5555030f6fbc0351ebd3
#
_cell.length_a   1.000
_cell.length_b   1.000
_cell.length_c   1.000
_cell.angle_alpha   90.00
_cell.angle_beta   90.00
_cell.angle_gamma   90.00
#
_symmetry.space_group_name_H-M   'P 1'
#
loop_
_entity.id
_entity.type
_entity.pdbx_description
1 polymer ?
#
loop_
_entity_poly.entity_id
_entity_poly.type
_entity_poly.pdbx_seq_one_letter_code
_entity_poly.pdbx_strand_id
1 'polypeptide(L)'
;MHKKHVVVVGAGMGGLTSALRLAHYGYEVTVLDAQSQAGGKVHTRDVASSKVDSGPTVFTMRWVFEELFNEVGADLESELSLTSLSILARHFWPDGSALDLSANAEQSEENIAAWSSPAEALRFRKFCDVARKTYQTLEGPFIRSARPNMLSIMTRLGPQGLMHLGSLGPMSSLWQQMEAHFQDERLRQLFGRYATYCGSSPWEAPATLMLIAQVEMDGVWSVKGGMTALSGALVRLSQARGARFRFNSTCKRILKRQGRVCGVVLQTGEEIQADAVVFNGDANALRQGLLSDEVRSAVPANAPARSLSALTWSVYAKAQGVALDRHNVFFHKQYASEFEDIFKHKRLPRNPTVYVCAQDQPGHPNADEPQRLLCLVNAPAVGDEDSMQEEAIAQCQAESFQHLERLGLTLEINASNCVRTSPQEFHQRFPASGGALYGQATHGWTSIFSRPGSRTPLPGLFLAGGSVHPGPGVPMAAMSGRLAAEDLMASHGLTNMFHKTATSGGTSTL
;
A
#
# COMPACT_ATOMS: atom_id res chain seq x y z
N MET A 1 -31.65 22.44 -8.33
CA MET A 1 -31.29 21.10 -8.83
C MET A 1 -31.11 20.17 -7.65
N HIS A 2 -31.71 18.97 -7.68
CA HIS A 2 -31.50 17.96 -6.62
C HIS A 2 -30.03 17.51 -6.66
N LYS A 3 -29.34 17.57 -5.52
CA LYS A 3 -27.95 17.06 -5.43
C LYS A 3 -27.97 15.55 -5.66
N LYS A 4 -27.07 15.06 -6.51
CA LYS A 4 -26.93 13.61 -6.70
C LYS A 4 -26.34 12.98 -5.46
N HIS A 5 -26.93 11.89 -5.01
CA HIS A 5 -26.49 11.15 -3.83
C HIS A 5 -25.55 10.00 -4.21
N VAL A 6 -24.40 9.93 -3.57
CA VAL A 6 -23.40 8.87 -3.75
C VAL A 6 -23.17 8.15 -2.42
N VAL A 7 -23.27 6.84 -2.45
CA VAL A 7 -22.85 6.02 -1.32
C VAL A 7 -21.45 5.48 -1.57
N VAL A 8 -20.54 5.71 -0.61
CA VAL A 8 -19.19 5.13 -0.60
C VAL A 8 -19.17 3.99 0.40
N VAL A 9 -18.91 2.78 -0.07
CA VAL A 9 -18.83 1.56 0.77
C VAL A 9 -17.38 1.29 1.11
N GLY A 10 -17.01 1.53 2.36
CA GLY A 10 -15.65 1.41 2.91
C GLY A 10 -14.93 2.76 3.04
N ALA A 11 -14.57 3.13 4.27
CA ALA A 11 -13.83 4.33 4.63
C ALA A 11 -12.29 4.10 4.64
N GLY A 12 -11.75 3.26 3.76
CA GLY A 12 -10.32 3.15 3.49
C GLY A 12 -9.82 4.32 2.64
N MET A 13 -8.51 4.42 2.38
CA MET A 13 -7.90 5.56 1.68
C MET A 13 -8.58 5.90 0.34
N GLY A 14 -8.91 4.90 -0.48
CA GLY A 14 -9.62 5.13 -1.74
C GLY A 14 -11.02 5.68 -1.55
N GLY A 15 -11.78 5.14 -0.59
CA GLY A 15 -13.12 5.62 -0.25
C GLY A 15 -13.11 7.03 0.33
N LEU A 16 -12.18 7.33 1.23
CA LEU A 16 -12.01 8.66 1.82
C LEU A 16 -11.65 9.71 0.77
N THR A 17 -10.74 9.40 -0.15
CA THR A 17 -10.38 10.30 -1.26
C THR A 17 -11.55 10.53 -2.20
N SER A 18 -12.30 9.47 -2.55
CA SER A 18 -13.52 9.61 -3.37
C SER A 18 -14.55 10.48 -2.67
N ALA A 19 -14.80 10.23 -1.38
CA ALA A 19 -15.79 10.97 -0.59
C ALA A 19 -15.44 12.45 -0.49
N LEU A 20 -14.16 12.77 -0.21
CA LEU A 20 -13.69 14.16 -0.12
C LEU A 20 -13.91 14.92 -1.44
N ARG A 21 -13.47 14.33 -2.55
CA ARG A 21 -13.62 14.96 -3.87
C ARG A 21 -15.08 15.13 -4.27
N LEU A 22 -15.90 14.07 -4.13
CA LEU A 22 -17.32 14.12 -4.48
C LEU A 22 -18.06 15.17 -3.64
N ALA A 23 -17.82 15.25 -2.33
CA ALA A 23 -18.41 16.24 -1.47
C ALA A 23 -17.97 17.67 -1.85
N HIS A 24 -16.67 17.86 -2.18
CA HIS A 24 -16.14 19.14 -2.67
C HIS A 24 -16.85 19.62 -3.96
N TYR A 25 -17.12 18.69 -4.88
CA TYR A 25 -17.84 19.00 -6.12
C TYR A 25 -19.37 19.00 -5.98
N GLY A 26 -19.89 19.04 -4.75
CA GLY A 26 -21.28 19.32 -4.46
C GLY A 26 -22.22 18.11 -4.47
N TYR A 27 -21.71 16.89 -4.50
CA TYR A 27 -22.51 15.68 -4.30
C TYR A 27 -22.96 15.56 -2.84
N GLU A 28 -24.15 14.97 -2.62
CA GLU A 28 -24.49 14.42 -1.31
C GLU A 28 -23.75 13.09 -1.15
N VAL A 29 -22.91 12.95 -0.11
CA VAL A 29 -22.06 11.77 0.08
C VAL A 29 -22.39 11.12 1.42
N THR A 30 -22.66 9.82 1.38
CA THR A 30 -22.76 8.97 2.58
C THR A 30 -21.67 7.90 2.52
N VAL A 31 -20.76 7.90 3.51
CA VAL A 31 -19.70 6.90 3.65
C VAL A 31 -20.12 5.88 4.69
N LEU A 32 -20.07 4.60 4.32
CA LEU A 32 -20.40 3.45 5.17
C LEU A 32 -19.13 2.67 5.47
N ASP A 33 -18.89 2.31 6.72
CA ASP A 33 -17.83 1.38 7.08
C ASP A 33 -18.32 0.39 8.14
N ALA A 34 -17.90 -0.87 8.00
CA ALA A 34 -18.18 -1.93 8.96
C ALA A 34 -17.41 -1.75 10.27
N GLN A 35 -16.27 -1.05 10.23
CA GLN A 35 -15.45 -0.76 11.39
C GLN A 35 -15.97 0.46 12.17
N SER A 36 -15.49 0.64 13.39
CA SER A 36 -15.87 1.77 14.26
C SER A 36 -15.17 3.09 13.88
N GLN A 37 -14.17 3.04 12.98
CA GLN A 37 -13.37 4.21 12.58
C GLN A 37 -12.90 4.09 11.13
N ALA A 38 -12.58 5.22 10.52
CA ALA A 38 -12.05 5.30 9.17
C ALA A 38 -10.56 4.87 9.11
N GLY A 39 -10.12 4.52 7.89
CA GLY A 39 -8.72 4.20 7.58
C GLY A 39 -8.57 2.84 6.89
N GLY A 40 -9.49 1.90 7.13
CA GLY A 40 -9.43 0.56 6.58
C GLY A 40 -8.18 -0.17 7.06
N LYS A 41 -7.21 -0.41 6.17
CA LYS A 41 -5.91 -1.04 6.52
C LYS A 41 -4.99 -0.09 7.32
N VAL A 42 -5.18 1.20 7.24
CA VAL A 42 -4.55 2.19 8.14
C VAL A 42 -5.32 2.21 9.45
N HIS A 43 -4.77 1.59 10.48
CA HIS A 43 -5.42 1.47 11.79
C HIS A 43 -4.39 1.33 12.92
N THR A 44 -4.85 1.52 14.14
CA THR A 44 -4.09 1.26 15.37
C THR A 44 -4.64 0.05 16.13
N ARG A 45 -3.80 -0.54 16.97
CA ARG A 45 -4.18 -1.49 18.02
C ARG A 45 -3.85 -0.90 19.40
N ASP A 46 -4.74 -1.12 20.34
CA ASP A 46 -4.44 -0.82 21.73
C ASP A 46 -3.54 -1.94 22.29
N VAL A 47 -2.37 -1.58 22.78
CA VAL A 47 -1.35 -2.48 23.32
C VAL A 47 -0.85 -1.91 24.63
N ALA A 48 -1.10 -2.58 25.74
CA ALA A 48 -0.83 -2.05 27.09
C ALA A 48 -1.44 -0.64 27.25
N SER A 49 -0.64 0.36 27.58
CA SER A 49 -1.06 1.76 27.74
C SER A 49 -0.92 2.61 26.48
N SER A 50 -0.63 2.01 25.31
CA SER A 50 -0.30 2.75 24.09
C SER A 50 -1.14 2.32 22.90
N LYS A 51 -1.25 3.21 21.90
CA LYS A 51 -1.82 2.92 20.58
C LYS A 51 -0.69 2.74 19.58
N VAL A 52 -0.60 1.55 18.99
CA VAL A 52 0.42 1.17 18.02
C VAL A 52 -0.19 1.17 16.61
N ASP A 53 0.41 1.89 15.66
CA ASP A 53 0.05 1.77 14.24
C ASP A 53 0.29 0.33 13.78
N SER A 54 -0.77 -0.32 13.27
CA SER A 54 -0.78 -1.75 12.98
C SER A 54 -1.13 -2.05 11.52
N GLY A 55 -0.99 -1.05 10.67
CA GLY A 55 -1.19 -1.10 9.23
C GLY A 55 0.03 -0.59 8.47
N PRO A 56 -0.16 0.05 7.31
CA PRO A 56 0.92 0.70 6.57
C PRO A 56 1.63 1.75 7.43
N THR A 57 2.96 1.71 7.45
CA THR A 57 3.81 2.57 8.30
C THR A 57 4.59 3.60 7.51
N VAL A 58 4.64 3.46 6.18
CA VAL A 58 5.48 4.30 5.30
C VAL A 58 4.60 5.33 4.60
N PHE A 59 4.92 6.61 4.78
CA PHE A 59 4.30 7.71 4.03
C PHE A 59 5.27 8.15 2.92
N THR A 60 4.89 7.88 1.68
CA THR A 60 5.64 8.23 0.46
C THR A 60 4.73 8.94 -0.54
N MET A 61 5.28 9.36 -1.68
CA MET A 61 4.54 10.03 -2.76
C MET A 61 3.68 11.17 -2.21
N ARG A 62 4.28 12.02 -1.41
CA ARG A 62 3.64 13.14 -0.72
C ARG A 62 2.81 14.01 -1.69
N TRP A 63 3.27 14.15 -2.93
CA TRP A 63 2.60 14.92 -3.99
C TRP A 63 1.15 14.46 -4.24
N VAL A 64 0.82 13.16 -4.02
CA VAL A 64 -0.55 12.64 -4.19
C VAL A 64 -1.50 13.34 -3.22
N PHE A 65 -1.07 13.55 -2.00
CA PHE A 65 -1.88 14.19 -0.96
C PHE A 65 -1.82 15.72 -1.06
N GLU A 66 -0.68 16.30 -1.45
CA GLU A 66 -0.58 17.73 -1.75
C GLU A 66 -1.56 18.14 -2.85
N GLU A 67 -1.58 17.40 -3.96
CA GLU A 67 -2.55 17.66 -5.04
C GLU A 67 -4.00 17.52 -4.55
N LEU A 68 -4.32 16.49 -3.78
CA LEU A 68 -5.67 16.24 -3.27
C LEU A 68 -6.11 17.35 -2.31
N PHE A 69 -5.25 17.78 -1.38
CA PHE A 69 -5.58 18.79 -0.40
C PHE A 69 -5.70 20.16 -1.08
N ASN A 70 -4.77 20.51 -1.96
CA ASN A 70 -4.83 21.76 -2.74
C ASN A 70 -6.08 21.83 -3.62
N GLU A 71 -6.47 20.72 -4.27
CA GLU A 71 -7.69 20.65 -5.08
C GLU A 71 -8.95 21.04 -4.29
N VAL A 72 -8.98 20.65 -3.02
CA VAL A 72 -10.14 20.95 -2.16
C VAL A 72 -9.97 22.24 -1.35
N GLY A 73 -8.94 23.04 -1.63
CA GLY A 73 -8.67 24.31 -0.95
C GLY A 73 -8.16 24.13 0.49
N ALA A 74 -7.49 23.04 0.77
CA ALA A 74 -6.79 22.77 2.03
C ALA A 74 -5.28 22.71 1.79
N ASP A 75 -4.50 22.87 2.86
CA ASP A 75 -3.04 22.73 2.81
C ASP A 75 -2.61 21.50 3.63
N LEU A 76 -1.78 20.64 3.02
CA LEU A 76 -1.35 19.39 3.64
C LEU A 76 -0.57 19.62 4.94
N GLU A 77 0.31 20.64 4.99
CA GLU A 77 1.14 20.93 6.17
C GLU A 77 0.33 21.51 7.33
N SER A 78 -0.76 22.22 7.02
CA SER A 78 -1.71 22.70 8.02
C SER A 78 -2.55 21.57 8.65
N GLU A 79 -2.83 20.53 7.89
CA GLU A 79 -3.65 19.40 8.33
C GLU A 79 -2.83 18.27 8.96
N LEU A 80 -1.57 18.09 8.55
CA LEU A 80 -0.69 17.01 8.98
C LEU A 80 0.72 17.53 9.27
N SER A 81 1.23 17.23 10.44
CA SER A 81 2.65 17.48 10.77
C SER A 81 3.48 16.30 10.24
N LEU A 82 4.25 16.56 9.19
CA LEU A 82 5.09 15.60 8.51
C LEU A 82 6.57 15.90 8.80
N THR A 83 7.35 14.87 9.15
CA THR A 83 8.79 14.97 9.33
C THR A 83 9.49 14.06 8.34
N SER A 84 10.36 14.62 7.50
CA SER A 84 11.18 13.84 6.57
C SER A 84 12.18 12.97 7.33
N LEU A 85 12.34 11.73 6.89
CA LEU A 85 13.32 10.80 7.45
C LEU A 85 14.65 10.95 6.71
N SER A 86 15.75 11.05 7.45
CA SER A 86 17.11 11.06 6.90
C SER A 86 17.59 9.65 6.54
N ILE A 87 17.15 8.65 7.28
CA ILE A 87 17.38 7.23 7.02
C ILE A 87 16.07 6.63 6.54
N LEU A 88 16.06 6.12 5.30
CA LEU A 88 14.89 5.48 4.70
C LEU A 88 14.60 4.14 5.37
N ALA A 89 15.65 3.34 5.57
CA ALA A 89 15.59 2.10 6.33
C ALA A 89 17.00 1.65 6.74
N ARG A 90 17.08 0.97 7.88
CA ARG A 90 18.26 0.27 8.38
C ARG A 90 18.12 -1.21 8.14
N HIS A 91 19.16 -1.85 7.64
CA HIS A 91 19.14 -3.23 7.22
C HIS A 91 20.20 -4.03 7.98
N PHE A 92 19.85 -5.24 8.40
CA PHE A 92 20.72 -6.13 9.18
C PHE A 92 20.81 -7.51 8.51
N TRP A 93 22.01 -8.12 8.52
CA TRP A 93 22.26 -9.45 7.96
C TRP A 93 22.91 -10.40 8.96
N PRO A 94 22.80 -11.72 8.73
CA PRO A 94 23.35 -12.75 9.65
C PRO A 94 24.88 -12.74 9.79
N ASP A 95 25.60 -12.05 8.92
CA ASP A 95 27.05 -11.85 9.04
C ASP A 95 27.43 -10.75 10.04
N GLY A 96 26.47 -10.17 10.74
CA GLY A 96 26.63 -9.08 11.69
C GLY A 96 26.74 -7.70 11.04
N SER A 97 26.65 -7.61 9.73
CA SER A 97 26.70 -6.35 9.03
C SER A 97 25.37 -5.59 9.07
N ALA A 98 25.46 -4.24 9.06
CA ALA A 98 24.30 -3.36 8.95
C ALA A 98 24.57 -2.25 7.92
N LEU A 99 23.50 -1.83 7.23
CA LEU A 99 23.54 -0.75 6.23
C LEU A 99 22.36 0.18 6.38
N ASP A 100 22.62 1.47 6.49
CA ASP A 100 21.62 2.53 6.41
C ASP A 100 21.45 2.99 4.96
N LEU A 101 20.23 2.87 4.45
CA LEU A 101 19.84 3.53 3.22
C LEU A 101 19.36 4.93 3.56
N SER A 102 20.11 5.95 3.14
CA SER A 102 19.82 7.36 3.40
C SER A 102 18.86 7.93 2.35
N ALA A 103 18.08 8.95 2.74
CA ALA A 103 17.32 9.78 1.81
C ALA A 103 18.23 10.58 0.86
N ASN A 104 19.47 10.86 1.28
CA ASN A 104 20.51 11.40 0.41
C ASN A 104 21.21 10.26 -0.33
N ALA A 105 21.07 10.22 -1.67
CA ALA A 105 21.64 9.16 -2.50
C ALA A 105 23.17 9.12 -2.45
N GLU A 106 23.85 10.29 -2.31
CA GLU A 106 25.31 10.37 -2.19
C GLU A 106 25.78 9.73 -0.88
N GLN A 107 25.06 10.00 0.23
CA GLN A 107 25.36 9.37 1.51
C GLN A 107 25.13 7.86 1.47
N SER A 108 24.08 7.38 0.78
CA SER A 108 23.86 5.96 0.58
C SER A 108 24.98 5.32 -0.24
N GLU A 109 25.48 6.01 -1.25
CA GLU A 109 26.63 5.57 -2.03
C GLU A 109 27.90 5.45 -1.19
N GLU A 110 28.20 6.45 -0.35
CA GLU A 110 29.32 6.42 0.60
C GLU A 110 29.16 5.26 1.61
N ASN A 111 27.98 5.09 2.17
CA ASN A 111 27.68 3.97 3.08
C ASN A 111 27.93 2.62 2.41
N ILE A 112 27.46 2.43 1.17
CA ILE A 112 27.67 1.18 0.40
C ILE A 112 29.15 0.99 0.05
N ALA A 113 29.88 2.07 -0.31
CA ALA A 113 31.30 1.98 -0.60
C ALA A 113 32.11 1.49 0.62
N ALA A 114 31.81 2.02 1.80
CA ALA A 114 32.45 1.63 3.05
C ALA A 114 32.04 0.23 3.52
N TRP A 115 30.76 -0.13 3.34
CA TRP A 115 30.20 -1.38 3.83
C TRP A 115 30.49 -2.60 2.93
N SER A 116 30.52 -2.41 1.62
CA SER A 116 30.76 -3.47 0.61
C SER A 116 32.00 -3.15 -0.24
N SER A 117 31.86 -2.24 -1.21
CA SER A 117 32.98 -1.81 -2.04
C SER A 117 32.66 -0.55 -2.85
N PRO A 118 33.69 0.22 -3.30
CA PRO A 118 33.49 1.31 -4.25
C PRO A 118 32.84 0.86 -5.58
N ALA A 119 33.07 -0.40 -5.99
CA ALA A 119 32.47 -0.95 -7.21
C ALA A 119 30.94 -1.13 -7.04
N GLU A 120 30.47 -1.60 -5.89
CA GLU A 120 29.05 -1.72 -5.59
C GLU A 120 28.38 -0.35 -5.42
N ALA A 121 29.07 0.62 -4.85
CA ALA A 121 28.59 2.01 -4.77
C ALA A 121 28.34 2.61 -6.17
N LEU A 122 29.26 2.40 -7.12
CA LEU A 122 29.06 2.82 -8.51
C LEU A 122 27.90 2.07 -9.18
N ARG A 123 27.71 0.79 -8.85
CA ARG A 123 26.55 0.01 -9.32
C ARG A 123 25.25 0.54 -8.76
N PHE A 124 25.23 0.92 -7.49
CA PHE A 124 24.07 1.54 -6.85
C PHE A 124 23.68 2.85 -7.54
N ARG A 125 24.64 3.74 -7.82
CA ARG A 125 24.37 4.98 -8.57
C ARG A 125 23.67 4.69 -9.91
N LYS A 126 24.21 3.74 -10.69
CA LYS A 126 23.60 3.32 -11.97
C LYS A 126 22.20 2.74 -11.80
N PHE A 127 22.00 1.96 -10.75
CA PHE A 127 20.67 1.42 -10.40
C PHE A 127 19.67 2.55 -10.11
N CYS A 128 20.06 3.57 -9.33
CA CYS A 128 19.22 4.73 -9.02
C CYS A 128 18.81 5.50 -10.28
N ASP A 129 19.74 5.67 -11.25
CA ASP A 129 19.42 6.33 -12.52
C ASP A 129 18.39 5.54 -13.33
N VAL A 130 18.49 4.21 -13.36
CA VAL A 130 17.52 3.33 -14.04
C VAL A 130 16.18 3.37 -13.31
N ALA A 131 16.16 3.31 -11.98
CA ALA A 131 14.94 3.37 -11.17
C ALA A 131 14.20 4.70 -11.38
N ARG A 132 14.94 5.82 -11.34
CA ARG A 132 14.42 7.18 -11.63
C ARG A 132 13.80 7.27 -13.00
N LYS A 133 14.50 6.81 -14.02
CA LYS A 133 14.00 6.84 -15.39
C LYS A 133 12.76 5.95 -15.56
N THR A 134 12.72 4.81 -14.89
CA THR A 134 11.55 3.91 -14.90
C THR A 134 10.34 4.58 -14.24
N TYR A 135 10.52 5.23 -13.10
CA TYR A 135 9.47 5.99 -12.43
C TYR A 135 8.93 7.10 -13.32
N GLN A 136 9.78 7.97 -13.86
CA GLN A 136 9.41 9.07 -14.75
C GLN A 136 8.67 8.57 -16.01
N THR A 137 9.09 7.43 -16.53
CA THR A 137 8.47 6.81 -17.70
C THR A 137 7.04 6.31 -17.41
N LEU A 138 6.77 5.81 -16.20
CA LEU A 138 5.50 5.15 -15.85
C LEU A 138 4.54 6.03 -15.04
N GLU A 139 5.00 7.10 -14.42
CA GLU A 139 4.14 7.96 -13.57
C GLU A 139 2.91 8.47 -14.35
N GLY A 140 3.11 9.17 -15.45
CA GLY A 140 2.03 9.74 -16.24
C GLY A 140 1.13 8.69 -16.90
N PRO A 141 1.68 7.80 -17.74
CA PRO A 141 0.86 6.87 -18.51
C PRO A 141 0.26 5.73 -17.69
N PHE A 142 0.83 5.39 -16.52
CA PHE A 142 0.33 4.29 -15.69
C PHE A 142 -0.28 4.79 -14.38
N ILE A 143 0.47 5.45 -13.51
CA ILE A 143 0.00 5.81 -12.15
C ILE A 143 -1.16 6.81 -12.20
N ARG A 144 -1.05 7.83 -13.05
CA ARG A 144 -2.06 8.89 -13.20
C ARG A 144 -3.20 8.56 -14.17
N SER A 145 -3.14 7.42 -14.84
CA SER A 145 -4.12 7.01 -15.85
C SER A 145 -5.25 6.18 -15.28
N ALA A 146 -6.49 6.52 -15.58
CA ALA A 146 -7.67 5.77 -15.11
C ALA A 146 -7.78 4.36 -15.69
N ARG A 147 -7.27 4.13 -16.89
CA ARG A 147 -7.34 2.84 -17.60
C ARG A 147 -6.10 2.61 -18.45
N PRO A 148 -4.96 2.30 -17.85
CA PRO A 148 -3.80 1.94 -18.63
C PRO A 148 -4.06 0.59 -19.31
N ASN A 149 -4.01 0.57 -20.63
CA ASN A 149 -3.90 -0.64 -21.42
C ASN A 149 -2.61 -0.58 -22.25
N MET A 150 -2.17 -1.71 -22.74
CA MET A 150 -0.90 -1.81 -23.49
C MET A 150 -0.83 -0.76 -24.59
N LEU A 151 -1.88 -0.62 -25.41
CA LEU A 151 -1.90 0.33 -26.51
C LEU A 151 -1.81 1.78 -26.05
N SER A 152 -2.59 2.15 -25.00
CA SER A 152 -2.57 3.51 -24.44
C SER A 152 -1.24 3.86 -23.79
N ILE A 153 -0.56 2.90 -23.16
CA ILE A 153 0.77 3.09 -22.62
C ILE A 153 1.77 3.27 -23.77
N MET A 154 1.78 2.37 -24.76
CA MET A 154 2.69 2.47 -25.91
C MET A 154 2.57 3.82 -26.64
N THR A 155 1.35 4.31 -26.85
CA THR A 155 1.13 5.61 -27.52
C THR A 155 1.58 6.80 -26.67
N ARG A 156 1.47 6.73 -25.33
CA ARG A 156 1.87 7.81 -24.42
C ARG A 156 3.35 7.82 -24.07
N LEU A 157 4.01 6.66 -24.09
CA LEU A 157 5.44 6.53 -23.77
C LEU A 157 6.35 7.15 -24.84
N GLY A 158 5.91 7.14 -26.10
CA GLY A 158 6.73 7.53 -27.21
C GLY A 158 7.94 6.58 -27.44
N PRO A 159 8.77 6.83 -28.46
CA PRO A 159 9.88 5.94 -28.80
C PRO A 159 10.92 5.77 -27.65
N GLN A 160 11.23 6.84 -26.96
CA GLN A 160 12.25 6.81 -25.87
C GLN A 160 11.79 5.99 -24.66
N GLY A 161 10.52 6.13 -24.24
CA GLY A 161 9.96 5.35 -23.14
C GLY A 161 9.86 3.86 -23.50
N LEU A 162 9.45 3.55 -24.74
CA LEU A 162 9.40 2.17 -25.23
C LEU A 162 10.80 1.53 -25.27
N MET A 163 11.81 2.28 -25.74
CA MET A 163 13.19 1.80 -25.75
C MET A 163 13.71 1.56 -24.34
N HIS A 164 13.38 2.47 -23.38
CA HIS A 164 13.77 2.29 -21.99
C HIS A 164 13.13 1.04 -21.37
N LEU A 165 11.81 0.86 -21.48
CA LEU A 165 11.14 -0.34 -20.96
C LEU A 165 11.62 -1.61 -21.67
N GLY A 166 11.92 -1.53 -22.97
CA GLY A 166 12.52 -2.62 -23.74
C GLY A 166 13.90 -3.02 -23.22
N SER A 167 14.72 -2.06 -22.77
CA SER A 167 16.05 -2.30 -22.20
C SER A 167 16.03 -3.01 -20.84
N LEU A 168 14.92 -2.90 -20.07
CA LEU A 168 14.73 -3.65 -18.83
C LEU A 168 14.45 -5.15 -19.07
N GLY A 169 14.22 -5.55 -20.33
CA GLY A 169 13.76 -6.89 -20.66
C GLY A 169 12.30 -7.08 -20.28
N PRO A 170 11.35 -7.05 -21.24
CA PRO A 170 9.91 -7.08 -20.96
C PRO A 170 9.44 -8.26 -20.12
N MET A 171 10.17 -9.36 -20.13
CA MET A 171 9.86 -10.57 -19.34
C MET A 171 10.81 -10.77 -18.15
N SER A 172 11.68 -9.82 -17.89
CA SER A 172 12.64 -9.90 -16.78
C SER A 172 11.95 -9.70 -15.44
N SER A 173 12.30 -10.53 -14.45
CA SER A 173 11.86 -10.33 -13.08
C SER A 173 12.69 -9.25 -12.38
N LEU A 174 12.16 -8.73 -11.26
CA LEU A 174 12.91 -7.81 -10.40
C LEU A 174 14.22 -8.44 -9.92
N TRP A 175 14.19 -9.71 -9.52
CA TRP A 175 15.39 -10.41 -9.06
C TRP A 175 16.48 -10.49 -10.13
N GLN A 176 16.12 -10.83 -11.37
CA GLN A 176 17.08 -10.84 -12.49
C GLN A 176 17.71 -9.46 -12.74
N GLN A 177 16.95 -8.38 -12.53
CA GLN A 177 17.53 -7.04 -12.58
C GLN A 177 18.48 -6.78 -11.41
N MET A 178 18.16 -7.26 -10.21
CA MET A 178 19.08 -7.13 -9.07
C MET A 178 20.39 -7.90 -9.32
N GLU A 179 20.33 -9.09 -9.91
CA GLU A 179 21.52 -9.85 -10.31
C GLU A 179 22.34 -9.13 -11.40
N ALA A 180 21.69 -8.44 -12.31
CA ALA A 180 22.37 -7.65 -13.35
C ALA A 180 23.01 -6.36 -12.79
N HIS A 181 22.40 -5.75 -11.78
CA HIS A 181 22.89 -4.52 -11.20
C HIS A 181 23.94 -4.74 -10.10
N PHE A 182 23.80 -5.73 -9.22
CA PHE A 182 24.63 -5.92 -8.03
C PHE A 182 25.33 -7.27 -8.01
N GLN A 183 26.57 -7.29 -7.55
CA GLN A 183 27.31 -8.54 -7.28
C GLN A 183 27.16 -8.95 -5.81
N ASP A 184 27.03 -7.99 -4.88
CA ASP A 184 26.76 -8.26 -3.48
C ASP A 184 25.32 -8.78 -3.32
N GLU A 185 25.16 -10.00 -2.81
CA GLU A 185 23.86 -10.65 -2.60
C GLU A 185 22.99 -9.87 -1.61
N ARG A 186 23.59 -9.20 -0.64
CA ARG A 186 22.86 -8.40 0.35
C ARG A 186 22.16 -7.19 -0.30
N LEU A 187 22.80 -6.54 -1.29
CA LEU A 187 22.15 -5.50 -2.08
C LEU A 187 21.03 -6.04 -2.96
N ARG A 188 21.18 -7.26 -3.51
CA ARG A 188 20.10 -7.93 -4.25
C ARG A 188 18.91 -8.20 -3.34
N GLN A 189 19.13 -8.66 -2.11
CA GLN A 189 18.05 -8.85 -1.11
C GLN A 189 17.39 -7.53 -0.77
N LEU A 190 18.15 -6.48 -0.48
CA LEU A 190 17.65 -5.16 -0.12
C LEU A 190 16.70 -4.63 -1.19
N PHE A 191 17.16 -4.51 -2.44
CA PHE A 191 16.37 -3.94 -3.52
C PHE A 191 15.34 -4.91 -4.11
N GLY A 192 15.59 -6.22 -4.05
CA GLY A 192 14.62 -7.25 -4.38
C GLY A 192 13.40 -7.23 -3.46
N ARG A 193 13.58 -6.86 -2.19
CA ARG A 193 12.49 -6.75 -1.22
C ARG A 193 11.39 -5.77 -1.65
N TYR A 194 11.67 -4.82 -2.53
CA TYR A 194 10.63 -3.91 -3.04
C TYR A 194 9.46 -4.63 -3.73
N ALA A 195 9.63 -5.87 -4.20
CA ALA A 195 8.51 -6.68 -4.68
C ALA A 195 7.41 -6.87 -3.62
N THR A 196 7.79 -6.94 -2.32
CA THR A 196 6.83 -7.14 -1.22
C THR A 196 5.91 -5.94 -1.00
N TYR A 197 6.31 -4.73 -1.41
CA TYR A 197 5.45 -3.53 -1.38
C TYR A 197 4.23 -3.65 -2.31
N CYS A 198 4.34 -4.53 -3.32
CA CYS A 198 3.24 -4.88 -4.21
C CYS A 198 2.69 -6.28 -3.95
N GLY A 199 3.07 -6.89 -2.82
CA GLY A 199 2.58 -8.18 -2.39
C GLY A 199 3.07 -9.35 -3.24
N SER A 200 4.32 -9.30 -3.75
CA SER A 200 4.87 -10.26 -4.71
C SER A 200 6.23 -10.82 -4.28
N SER A 201 6.61 -11.92 -4.91
CA SER A 201 7.96 -12.46 -4.87
C SER A 201 8.88 -11.66 -5.81
N PRO A 202 10.13 -11.33 -5.44
CA PRO A 202 11.06 -10.68 -6.34
C PRO A 202 11.41 -11.52 -7.59
N TRP A 203 11.28 -12.85 -7.52
CA TRP A 203 11.51 -13.75 -8.65
C TRP A 203 10.38 -13.73 -9.68
N GLU A 204 9.17 -13.33 -9.28
CA GLU A 204 7.97 -13.30 -10.13
C GLU A 204 7.50 -11.88 -10.45
N ALA A 205 7.88 -10.90 -9.64
CA ALA A 205 7.55 -9.49 -9.83
C ALA A 205 8.24 -8.93 -11.08
N PRO A 206 7.58 -8.09 -11.89
CA PRO A 206 8.20 -7.50 -13.07
C PRO A 206 9.33 -6.53 -12.70
N ALA A 207 10.34 -6.45 -13.55
CA ALA A 207 11.50 -5.56 -13.40
C ALA A 207 11.14 -4.10 -13.15
N THR A 208 10.02 -3.63 -13.69
CA THR A 208 9.53 -2.25 -13.51
C THR A 208 9.30 -1.87 -12.05
N LEU A 209 9.13 -2.83 -11.11
CA LEU A 209 8.98 -2.54 -9.68
C LEU A 209 10.24 -1.94 -9.05
N MET A 210 11.38 -1.92 -9.74
CA MET A 210 12.55 -1.12 -9.30
C MET A 210 12.22 0.38 -9.13
N LEU A 211 11.16 0.87 -9.77
CA LEU A 211 10.69 2.24 -9.58
C LEU A 211 10.37 2.58 -8.11
N ILE A 212 10.09 1.58 -7.27
CA ILE A 212 9.81 1.78 -5.84
C ILE A 212 11.04 2.35 -5.12
N ALA A 213 12.26 1.99 -5.57
CA ALA A 213 13.47 2.62 -5.06
C ALA A 213 13.45 4.15 -5.25
N GLN A 214 13.02 4.62 -6.43
CA GLN A 214 12.87 6.06 -6.68
C GLN A 214 11.78 6.67 -5.81
N VAL A 215 10.65 5.98 -5.62
CA VAL A 215 9.57 6.48 -4.75
C VAL A 215 10.06 6.72 -3.32
N GLU A 216 10.90 5.85 -2.76
CA GLU A 216 11.49 6.06 -1.43
C GLU A 216 12.57 7.16 -1.45
N MET A 217 13.40 7.23 -2.49
CA MET A 217 14.42 8.27 -2.63
C MET A 217 13.81 9.68 -2.81
N ASP A 218 12.62 9.79 -3.38
CA ASP A 218 11.87 11.05 -3.45
C ASP A 218 11.39 11.52 -2.07
N GLY A 219 11.47 10.66 -1.07
CA GLY A 219 11.26 10.94 0.34
C GLY A 219 10.32 9.96 1.03
N VAL A 220 10.63 9.73 2.30
CA VAL A 220 9.80 9.03 3.28
C VAL A 220 9.57 9.96 4.45
N TRP A 221 8.33 10.04 4.92
CA TRP A 221 7.96 10.90 6.03
C TRP A 221 7.34 10.11 7.17
N SER A 222 7.60 10.55 8.38
CA SER A 222 6.81 10.18 9.54
C SER A 222 5.64 11.15 9.69
N VAL A 223 4.49 10.62 10.10
CA VAL A 223 3.27 11.40 10.38
C VAL A 223 3.14 11.53 11.90
N LYS A 224 3.10 12.75 12.42
CA LYS A 224 2.84 12.97 13.83
C LYS A 224 1.45 12.46 14.20
N GLY A 225 1.37 11.61 15.23
CA GLY A 225 0.13 10.92 15.61
C GLY A 225 -0.14 9.65 14.80
N GLY A 226 0.81 9.20 13.96
CA GLY A 226 0.74 7.97 13.17
C GLY A 226 -0.05 8.13 11.88
N MET A 227 -0.11 7.05 11.11
CA MET A 227 -0.77 7.04 9.81
C MET A 227 -2.29 7.28 9.89
N THR A 228 -2.91 7.03 11.03
CA THR A 228 -4.34 7.31 11.26
C THR A 228 -4.66 8.81 11.30
N ALA A 229 -3.68 9.69 11.53
CA ALA A 229 -3.86 11.13 11.42
C ALA A 229 -4.25 11.54 9.99
N LEU A 230 -3.70 10.87 8.97
CA LEU A 230 -4.07 11.11 7.56
C LEU A 230 -5.54 10.75 7.30
N SER A 231 -6.00 9.57 7.76
CA SER A 231 -7.42 9.20 7.61
C SER A 231 -8.33 10.14 8.36
N GLY A 232 -7.92 10.59 9.55
CA GLY A 232 -8.65 11.60 10.34
C GLY A 232 -8.77 12.95 9.62
N ALA A 233 -7.70 13.43 8.99
CA ALA A 233 -7.72 14.67 8.19
C ALA A 233 -8.70 14.55 7.02
N LEU A 234 -8.66 13.43 6.27
CA LEU A 234 -9.58 13.19 5.16
C LEU A 234 -11.05 13.15 5.63
N VAL A 235 -11.33 12.55 6.78
CA VAL A 235 -12.68 12.55 7.37
C VAL A 235 -13.13 13.97 7.72
N ARG A 236 -12.31 14.74 8.46
CA ARG A 236 -12.64 16.14 8.84
C ARG A 236 -12.90 17.00 7.62
N LEU A 237 -12.04 16.95 6.61
CA LEU A 237 -12.17 17.70 5.37
C LEU A 237 -13.44 17.32 4.58
N SER A 238 -13.79 16.03 4.57
CA SER A 238 -14.99 15.52 3.92
C SER A 238 -16.27 15.99 4.64
N GLN A 239 -16.28 15.90 5.98
CA GLN A 239 -17.41 16.36 6.82
C GLN A 239 -17.61 17.86 6.72
N ALA A 240 -16.54 18.65 6.69
CA ALA A 240 -16.61 20.10 6.48
C ALA A 240 -17.27 20.47 5.12
N ARG A 241 -17.31 19.53 4.16
CA ARG A 241 -17.97 19.67 2.85
C ARG A 241 -19.34 18.96 2.78
N GLY A 242 -19.85 18.49 3.92
CA GLY A 242 -21.17 17.91 4.05
C GLY A 242 -21.26 16.39 3.85
N ALA A 243 -20.14 15.68 3.73
CA ALA A 243 -20.15 14.22 3.71
C ALA A 243 -20.57 13.65 5.08
N ARG A 244 -21.41 12.61 5.07
CA ARG A 244 -21.89 11.93 6.26
C ARG A 244 -21.17 10.58 6.41
N PHE A 245 -20.67 10.26 7.59
CA PHE A 245 -20.01 8.99 7.91
C PHE A 245 -20.91 8.16 8.83
N ARG A 246 -21.07 6.90 8.46
CA ARG A 246 -21.79 5.89 9.25
C ARG A 246 -20.84 4.71 9.48
N PHE A 247 -20.22 4.70 10.64
CA PHE A 247 -19.40 3.59 11.14
C PHE A 247 -20.28 2.47 11.72
N ASN A 248 -19.71 1.29 11.96
CA ASN A 248 -20.43 0.09 12.39
C ASN A 248 -21.64 -0.24 11.48
N SER A 249 -21.51 0.11 10.19
CA SER A 249 -22.58 0.03 9.19
C SER A 249 -22.14 -0.85 8.01
N THR A 250 -22.30 -2.16 8.18
CA THR A 250 -21.90 -3.16 7.19
C THR A 250 -22.87 -3.13 5.99
N CYS A 251 -22.35 -2.89 4.80
CA CYS A 251 -23.08 -3.07 3.55
C CYS A 251 -23.24 -4.57 3.27
N LYS A 252 -24.50 -5.04 3.26
CA LYS A 252 -24.87 -6.43 2.97
C LYS A 252 -25.04 -6.69 1.48
N ARG A 253 -25.59 -5.73 0.75
CA ARG A 253 -25.92 -5.90 -0.67
C ARG A 253 -25.89 -4.56 -1.41
N ILE A 254 -25.41 -4.59 -2.65
CA ILE A 254 -25.55 -3.49 -3.61
C ILE A 254 -26.84 -3.72 -4.41
N LEU A 255 -27.68 -2.69 -4.45
CA LEU A 255 -28.97 -2.74 -5.15
C LEU A 255 -28.81 -2.44 -6.62
N LYS A 256 -29.44 -3.25 -7.47
CA LYS A 256 -29.52 -3.06 -8.90
C LYS A 256 -30.98 -3.07 -9.34
N ARG A 257 -31.40 -2.05 -10.11
CA ARG A 257 -32.74 -1.96 -10.71
C ARG A 257 -32.57 -1.51 -12.17
N GLN A 258 -33.30 -2.14 -13.07
CA GLN A 258 -33.28 -1.80 -14.52
C GLN A 258 -31.85 -1.73 -15.10
N GLY A 259 -30.99 -2.68 -14.72
CA GLY A 259 -29.60 -2.77 -15.21
C GLY A 259 -28.62 -1.76 -14.60
N ARG A 260 -29.05 -0.88 -13.69
CA ARG A 260 -28.22 0.14 -13.03
C ARG A 260 -28.15 -0.06 -11.52
N VAL A 261 -27.01 0.26 -10.93
CA VAL A 261 -26.88 0.33 -9.47
C VAL A 261 -27.60 1.57 -8.96
N CYS A 262 -28.42 1.39 -7.90
CA CYS A 262 -29.31 2.42 -7.37
C CYS A 262 -29.27 2.57 -5.84
N GLY A 263 -28.32 1.94 -5.15
CA GLY A 263 -28.17 2.05 -3.71
C GLY A 263 -27.57 0.80 -3.07
N VAL A 264 -27.72 0.71 -1.77
CA VAL A 264 -27.21 -0.40 -0.94
C VAL A 264 -28.22 -0.81 0.11
N VAL A 265 -28.08 -2.03 0.63
CA VAL A 265 -28.81 -2.54 1.82
C VAL A 265 -27.78 -2.81 2.91
N LEU A 266 -28.02 -2.31 4.09
CA LEU A 266 -27.20 -2.57 5.27
C LEU A 266 -27.51 -3.94 5.89
N GLN A 267 -26.64 -4.41 6.77
CA GLN A 267 -26.87 -5.65 7.53
C GLN A 267 -28.13 -5.58 8.40
N THR A 268 -28.54 -4.38 8.81
CA THR A 268 -29.78 -4.10 9.57
C THR A 268 -31.06 -4.26 8.72
N GLY A 269 -30.94 -4.37 7.40
CA GLY A 269 -32.06 -4.38 6.45
C GLY A 269 -32.42 -2.98 5.91
N GLU A 270 -31.83 -1.90 6.42
CA GLU A 270 -32.05 -0.54 5.93
C GLU A 270 -31.58 -0.41 4.47
N GLU A 271 -32.44 0.11 3.60
CA GLU A 271 -32.09 0.48 2.22
C GLU A 271 -31.69 1.94 2.14
N ILE A 272 -30.54 2.21 1.51
CA ILE A 272 -30.06 3.56 1.20
C ILE A 272 -30.05 3.71 -0.31
N GLN A 273 -30.97 4.53 -0.84
CA GLN A 273 -31.03 4.86 -2.29
C GLN A 273 -29.91 5.80 -2.66
N ALA A 274 -29.32 5.62 -3.84
CA ALA A 274 -28.25 6.47 -4.36
C ALA A 274 -28.22 6.48 -5.88
N ASP A 275 -27.74 7.57 -6.47
CA ASP A 275 -27.51 7.72 -7.91
C ASP A 275 -26.29 6.91 -8.39
N ALA A 276 -25.33 6.67 -7.48
CA ALA A 276 -24.15 5.83 -7.72
C ALA A 276 -23.56 5.29 -6.41
N VAL A 277 -22.79 4.21 -6.54
CA VAL A 277 -22.04 3.57 -5.46
C VAL A 277 -20.56 3.53 -5.82
N VAL A 278 -19.69 3.97 -4.92
CA VAL A 278 -18.25 3.73 -4.96
C VAL A 278 -17.94 2.61 -3.98
N PHE A 279 -17.46 1.49 -4.49
CA PHE A 279 -17.07 0.33 -3.66
C PHE A 279 -15.58 0.36 -3.40
N ASN A 280 -15.20 0.51 -2.14
CA ASN A 280 -13.82 0.55 -1.65
C ASN A 280 -13.46 -0.68 -0.79
N GLY A 281 -14.10 -1.80 -1.04
CA GLY A 281 -13.71 -3.12 -0.51
C GLY A 281 -12.76 -3.86 -1.46
N ASP A 282 -12.43 -5.10 -1.13
CA ASP A 282 -11.67 -5.94 -2.06
C ASP A 282 -12.53 -6.30 -3.28
N ALA A 283 -11.99 -6.12 -4.49
CA ALA A 283 -12.69 -6.44 -5.73
C ALA A 283 -13.14 -7.91 -5.80
N ASN A 284 -12.44 -8.80 -5.08
CA ASN A 284 -12.80 -10.20 -4.98
C ASN A 284 -14.14 -10.44 -4.24
N ALA A 285 -14.55 -9.52 -3.37
CA ALA A 285 -15.87 -9.59 -2.71
C ALA A 285 -17.02 -9.49 -3.72
N LEU A 286 -16.87 -8.65 -4.75
CA LEU A 286 -17.83 -8.59 -5.86
C LEU A 286 -17.79 -9.87 -6.69
N ARG A 287 -16.59 -10.35 -7.02
CA ARG A 287 -16.39 -11.58 -7.81
C ARG A 287 -17.03 -12.79 -7.16
N GLN A 288 -16.90 -12.93 -5.84
CA GLN A 288 -17.51 -14.00 -5.07
C GLN A 288 -19.02 -13.84 -4.83
N GLY A 289 -19.59 -12.66 -5.16
CA GLY A 289 -21.02 -12.38 -4.98
C GLY A 289 -21.42 -12.05 -3.54
N LEU A 290 -20.47 -11.69 -2.66
CA LEU A 290 -20.78 -11.34 -1.26
C LEU A 290 -21.73 -10.15 -1.13
N LEU A 291 -21.80 -9.29 -2.15
CA LEU A 291 -22.65 -8.11 -2.18
C LEU A 291 -23.84 -8.23 -3.16
N SER A 292 -24.09 -9.36 -3.71
CA SER A 292 -25.14 -9.82 -4.63
C SER A 292 -24.54 -10.49 -5.87
N ASP A 293 -25.17 -11.55 -6.36
CA ASP A 293 -24.80 -12.18 -7.63
C ASP A 293 -24.97 -11.23 -8.83
N GLU A 294 -25.91 -10.28 -8.74
CA GLU A 294 -26.20 -9.32 -9.80
C GLU A 294 -25.03 -8.33 -10.09
N VAL A 295 -24.09 -8.17 -9.13
CA VAL A 295 -22.93 -7.27 -9.27
C VAL A 295 -21.61 -8.01 -9.56
N ARG A 296 -21.62 -9.34 -9.67
CA ARG A 296 -20.41 -10.13 -10.01
C ARG A 296 -19.77 -9.68 -11.32
N SER A 297 -20.58 -9.30 -12.30
CA SER A 297 -20.12 -8.82 -13.60
C SER A 297 -19.38 -7.47 -13.56
N ALA A 298 -19.32 -6.81 -12.39
CA ALA A 298 -18.57 -5.57 -12.21
C ALA A 298 -17.06 -5.77 -12.35
N VAL A 299 -16.57 -6.98 -12.11
CA VAL A 299 -15.16 -7.34 -12.17
C VAL A 299 -14.95 -8.61 -13.02
N PRO A 300 -13.75 -8.83 -13.60
CA PRO A 300 -13.47 -10.04 -14.35
C PRO A 300 -13.72 -11.30 -13.52
N ALA A 301 -14.29 -12.35 -14.15
CA ALA A 301 -14.66 -13.59 -13.46
C ALA A 301 -13.43 -14.37 -12.94
N ASN A 302 -12.33 -14.36 -13.68
CA ASN A 302 -11.10 -15.05 -13.29
C ASN A 302 -10.46 -14.36 -12.09
N ALA A 303 -10.27 -15.09 -10.99
CA ALA A 303 -9.56 -14.61 -9.83
C ALA A 303 -8.03 -14.72 -10.07
N PRO A 304 -7.30 -13.61 -10.02
CA PRO A 304 -5.84 -13.68 -10.06
C PRO A 304 -5.29 -14.29 -8.77
N ALA A 305 -4.00 -14.69 -8.78
CA ALA A 305 -3.32 -15.11 -7.57
C ALA A 305 -3.36 -14.00 -6.51
N ARG A 306 -3.60 -14.38 -5.26
CA ARG A 306 -3.59 -13.45 -4.12
C ARG A 306 -2.18 -12.95 -3.84
N SER A 307 -2.08 -11.71 -3.43
CA SER A 307 -0.83 -11.12 -2.94
C SER A 307 -0.42 -11.72 -1.59
N LEU A 308 0.73 -11.28 -1.08
CA LEU A 308 1.13 -11.55 0.29
C LEU A 308 0.05 -11.11 1.29
N SER A 309 -0.10 -11.89 2.35
CA SER A 309 -0.62 -11.49 3.65
C SER A 309 0.55 -11.16 4.58
N ALA A 310 0.30 -11.02 5.86
CA ALA A 310 1.32 -10.88 6.90
C ALA A 310 0.90 -11.58 8.19
N LEU A 311 1.89 -11.93 9.00
CA LEU A 311 1.73 -12.14 10.43
C LEU A 311 2.40 -10.95 11.11
N THR A 312 1.65 -10.21 11.92
CA THR A 312 2.15 -8.98 12.55
C THR A 312 2.01 -9.03 14.06
N TRP A 313 2.91 -8.32 14.74
CA TRP A 313 2.87 -8.11 16.17
C TRP A 313 2.97 -6.61 16.44
N SER A 314 1.91 -6.06 17.02
CA SER A 314 1.89 -4.72 17.58
C SER A 314 2.41 -4.80 19.00
N VAL A 315 3.52 -4.14 19.28
CA VAL A 315 4.29 -4.32 20.51
C VAL A 315 4.48 -2.96 21.19
N TYR A 316 4.36 -2.93 22.52
CA TYR A 316 4.79 -1.80 23.35
C TYR A 316 5.76 -2.33 24.40
N ALA A 317 7.06 -2.30 24.10
CA ALA A 317 8.09 -2.95 24.90
C ALA A 317 9.43 -2.22 24.80
N LYS A 318 10.32 -2.53 25.74
CA LYS A 318 11.74 -2.16 25.63
C LYS A 318 12.39 -2.94 24.48
N ALA A 319 13.22 -2.23 23.73
CA ALA A 319 14.04 -2.79 22.66
C ALA A 319 15.52 -2.54 23.01
N GLN A 320 16.28 -3.62 23.15
CA GLN A 320 17.67 -3.57 23.58
C GLN A 320 18.60 -4.16 22.51
N GLY A 321 19.86 -3.75 22.53
CA GLY A 321 20.88 -4.22 21.64
C GLY A 321 21.14 -3.26 20.48
N VAL A 322 20.84 -3.66 19.22
CA VAL A 322 21.08 -2.80 18.06
C VAL A 322 20.22 -1.54 18.09
N ALA A 323 20.82 -0.42 17.70
CA ALA A 323 20.08 0.84 17.58
C ALA A 323 19.08 0.77 16.43
N LEU A 324 17.79 0.94 16.72
CA LEU A 324 16.73 1.00 15.72
C LEU A 324 16.63 2.41 15.12
N ASP A 325 16.34 2.48 13.84
CA ASP A 325 15.75 3.65 13.19
C ASP A 325 14.24 3.42 13.02
N ARG A 326 13.53 4.33 12.35
CA ARG A 326 12.09 4.17 12.17
C ARG A 326 11.74 2.89 11.41
N HIS A 327 12.47 2.58 10.35
CA HIS A 327 12.26 1.38 9.53
C HIS A 327 13.50 0.49 9.58
N ASN A 328 13.31 -0.76 10.02
CA ASN A 328 14.40 -1.73 10.18
C ASN A 328 14.02 -3.04 9.50
N VAL A 329 14.98 -3.66 8.83
CA VAL A 329 14.79 -4.93 8.12
C VAL A 329 15.86 -5.91 8.55
N PHE A 330 15.45 -7.04 9.05
CA PHE A 330 16.33 -8.12 9.51
C PHE A 330 16.24 -9.27 8.51
N PHE A 331 17.22 -9.35 7.61
CA PHE A 331 17.24 -10.36 6.55
C PHE A 331 17.67 -11.72 7.05
N HIS A 332 17.07 -12.77 6.47
CA HIS A 332 17.52 -14.14 6.62
C HIS A 332 18.46 -14.54 5.47
N LYS A 333 19.43 -15.43 5.73
CA LYS A 333 20.37 -15.90 4.69
C LYS A 333 19.66 -16.62 3.54
N GLN A 334 18.65 -17.43 3.86
CA GLN A 334 17.89 -18.21 2.86
C GLN A 334 16.68 -17.41 2.32
N TYR A 335 16.95 -16.26 1.74
CA TYR A 335 15.89 -15.32 1.34
C TYR A 335 14.84 -15.90 0.37
N ALA A 336 15.24 -16.73 -0.61
CA ALA A 336 14.32 -17.34 -1.56
C ALA A 336 13.31 -18.29 -0.89
N SER A 337 13.73 -18.99 0.19
CA SER A 337 12.87 -19.95 0.87
C SER A 337 11.62 -19.33 1.49
N GLU A 338 11.66 -18.04 1.86
CA GLU A 338 10.51 -17.30 2.35
C GLU A 338 9.38 -17.28 1.31
N PHE A 339 9.71 -16.95 0.07
CA PHE A 339 8.72 -16.84 -1.00
C PHE A 339 8.26 -18.19 -1.53
N GLU A 340 9.12 -19.20 -1.51
CA GLU A 340 8.71 -20.58 -1.81
C GLU A 340 7.71 -21.11 -0.79
N ASP A 341 7.97 -20.92 0.51
CA ASP A 341 7.05 -21.32 1.57
C ASP A 341 5.67 -20.62 1.38
N ILE A 342 5.67 -19.33 1.09
CA ILE A 342 4.44 -18.53 0.97
C ILE A 342 3.67 -18.86 -0.31
N PHE A 343 4.28 -18.75 -1.48
CA PHE A 343 3.56 -18.83 -2.76
C PHE A 343 3.38 -20.26 -3.25
N LYS A 344 4.38 -21.13 -3.05
CA LYS A 344 4.35 -22.52 -3.52
C LYS A 344 3.74 -23.47 -2.49
N HIS A 345 4.16 -23.34 -1.24
CA HIS A 345 3.73 -24.26 -0.18
C HIS A 345 2.54 -23.77 0.65
N LYS A 346 2.12 -22.51 0.47
CA LYS A 346 0.98 -21.90 1.17
C LYS A 346 1.08 -22.01 2.71
N ARG A 347 2.30 -21.86 3.25
CA ARG A 347 2.57 -21.92 4.69
C ARG A 347 3.39 -20.71 5.16
N LEU A 348 3.40 -20.48 6.46
CA LEU A 348 4.26 -19.48 7.09
C LEU A 348 5.74 -19.78 6.79
N PRO A 349 6.58 -18.76 6.55
CA PRO A 349 7.98 -18.96 6.25
C PRO A 349 8.73 -19.51 7.46
N ARG A 350 9.60 -20.50 7.22
CA ARG A 350 10.50 -21.06 8.23
C ARG A 350 11.71 -20.16 8.49
N ASN A 351 12.05 -19.33 7.52
CA ASN A 351 13.18 -18.42 7.57
C ASN A 351 12.71 -17.00 7.20
N PRO A 352 11.91 -16.34 8.06
CA PRO A 352 11.29 -15.06 7.72
C PRO A 352 12.31 -13.93 7.74
N THR A 353 12.20 -13.04 6.77
CA THR A 353 12.71 -11.67 6.90
C THR A 353 11.78 -10.89 7.81
N VAL A 354 12.30 -10.30 8.87
CA VAL A 354 11.49 -9.56 9.84
C VAL A 354 11.63 -8.06 9.59
N TYR A 355 10.51 -7.38 9.36
CA TYR A 355 10.46 -5.93 9.36
C TYR A 355 10.03 -5.40 10.72
N VAL A 356 10.72 -4.38 11.23
CA VAL A 356 10.39 -3.71 12.49
C VAL A 356 10.27 -2.21 12.25
N CYS A 357 9.06 -1.67 12.48
CA CYS A 357 8.84 -0.23 12.52
C CYS A 357 8.88 0.26 13.96
N ALA A 358 9.90 1.02 14.32
CA ALA A 358 10.01 1.70 15.60
C ALA A 358 9.34 3.07 15.50
N GLN A 359 8.09 3.17 15.95
CA GLN A 359 7.21 4.30 15.64
C GLN A 359 7.57 5.57 16.41
N ASP A 360 8.36 5.47 17.46
CA ASP A 360 8.83 6.58 18.28
C ASP A 360 10.18 7.12 17.79
N GLN A 361 10.80 6.47 16.79
CA GLN A 361 12.01 6.93 16.12
C GLN A 361 11.70 7.86 14.91
N PRO A 362 12.60 8.79 14.56
CA PRO A 362 13.77 9.22 15.34
C PRO A 362 13.33 10.07 16.54
N GLY A 363 14.11 10.00 17.63
CA GLY A 363 13.90 10.85 18.80
C GLY A 363 13.48 10.15 20.08
N HIS A 364 13.47 8.80 20.12
CA HIS A 364 13.27 8.06 21.35
C HIS A 364 14.53 8.16 22.23
N PRO A 365 14.50 8.91 23.34
CA PRO A 365 15.74 9.33 24.02
C PRO A 365 16.32 8.24 24.93
N ASN A 366 15.58 7.19 25.25
CA ASN A 366 15.96 6.25 26.30
C ASN A 366 15.65 4.78 25.88
N ALA A 367 16.72 3.99 25.72
CA ALA A 367 16.61 2.56 25.42
C ALA A 367 15.92 1.76 26.54
N ASP A 368 15.87 2.29 27.77
CA ASP A 368 15.21 1.66 28.92
C ASP A 368 13.71 1.92 28.98
N GLU A 369 13.17 2.78 28.13
CA GLU A 369 11.73 3.03 28.07
C GLU A 369 11.06 2.18 26.99
N PRO A 370 9.81 1.69 27.24
CA PRO A 370 9.04 1.01 26.21
C PRO A 370 8.74 1.91 25.02
N GLN A 371 8.84 1.38 23.81
CA GLN A 371 8.50 2.06 22.59
C GLN A 371 7.47 1.28 21.76
N ARG A 372 6.76 1.97 20.87
CA ARG A 372 5.77 1.39 19.98
C ARG A 372 6.46 0.76 18.79
N LEU A 373 6.27 -0.54 18.62
CA LEU A 373 6.86 -1.32 17.54
C LEU A 373 5.78 -2.06 16.76
N LEU A 374 5.93 -2.11 15.45
CA LEU A 374 5.23 -3.06 14.59
C LEU A 374 6.26 -4.01 14.01
N CYS A 375 6.21 -5.27 14.44
CA CYS A 375 6.98 -6.35 13.82
C CYS A 375 6.10 -7.05 12.78
N LEU A 376 6.68 -7.39 11.62
CA LEU A 376 5.95 -8.00 10.51
C LEU A 376 6.83 -9.02 9.80
N VAL A 377 6.23 -10.16 9.49
CA VAL A 377 6.73 -11.14 8.53
C VAL A 377 5.68 -11.38 7.44
N ASN A 378 6.13 -11.65 6.22
CA ASN A 378 5.23 -12.00 5.13
C ASN A 378 4.57 -13.35 5.39
N ALA A 379 3.31 -13.50 4.95
CA ALA A 379 2.54 -14.71 5.13
C ALA A 379 1.71 -15.05 3.88
N PRO A 380 1.28 -16.30 3.69
CA PRO A 380 0.36 -16.65 2.62
C PRO A 380 -1.05 -16.10 2.90
N ALA A 381 -1.76 -15.72 1.84
CA ALA A 381 -3.13 -15.20 1.93
C ALA A 381 -4.15 -16.35 1.94
N VAL A 382 -4.14 -17.15 3.00
CA VAL A 382 -5.00 -18.33 3.21
C VAL A 382 -5.89 -18.19 4.45
N GLY A 383 -6.22 -16.96 4.83
CA GLY A 383 -7.03 -16.68 6.02
C GLY A 383 -8.51 -17.10 5.93
N ASP A 384 -8.96 -17.56 4.77
CA ASP A 384 -10.27 -18.19 4.53
C ASP A 384 -10.18 -19.73 4.40
N GLU A 385 -9.02 -20.31 4.66
CA GLU A 385 -8.75 -21.74 4.66
C GLU A 385 -8.43 -22.20 6.09
N ASP A 386 -8.81 -23.42 6.46
CA ASP A 386 -8.49 -24.00 7.78
C ASP A 386 -7.04 -24.50 7.89
N SER A 387 -6.18 -24.05 6.98
CA SER A 387 -4.81 -24.54 6.84
C SER A 387 -3.82 -23.92 7.84
N MET A 388 -4.17 -22.79 8.50
CA MET A 388 -3.27 -22.06 9.39
C MET A 388 -3.53 -22.42 10.85
N GLN A 389 -2.80 -23.43 11.34
CA GLN A 389 -2.89 -23.93 12.71
C GLN A 389 -2.20 -22.96 13.68
N GLU A 390 -2.69 -22.90 14.92
CA GLU A 390 -2.13 -22.04 15.98
C GLU A 390 -0.68 -22.40 16.30
N GLU A 391 -0.33 -23.68 16.23
CA GLU A 391 1.04 -24.17 16.43
C GLU A 391 2.02 -23.63 15.38
N ALA A 392 1.59 -23.56 14.12
CA ALA A 392 2.40 -22.99 13.04
C ALA A 392 2.62 -21.48 13.23
N ILE A 393 1.61 -20.77 13.73
CA ILE A 393 1.71 -19.35 14.06
C ILE A 393 2.67 -19.14 15.24
N ALA A 394 2.55 -19.94 16.30
CA ALA A 394 3.43 -19.88 17.47
C ALA A 394 4.88 -20.19 17.10
N GLN A 395 5.10 -21.18 16.24
CA GLN A 395 6.42 -21.50 15.74
C GLN A 395 7.02 -20.36 14.93
N CYS A 396 6.28 -19.80 13.98
CA CYS A 396 6.74 -18.66 13.17
C CYS A 396 7.05 -17.43 14.05
N GLN A 397 6.27 -17.21 15.11
CA GLN A 397 6.56 -16.17 16.11
C GLN A 397 7.88 -16.43 16.81
N ALA A 398 8.08 -17.63 17.34
CA ALA A 398 9.31 -17.99 18.04
C ALA A 398 10.55 -17.85 17.15
N GLU A 399 10.48 -18.35 15.90
CA GLU A 399 11.56 -18.22 14.91
C GLU A 399 11.85 -16.75 14.56
N SER A 400 10.81 -15.92 14.43
CA SER A 400 10.96 -14.51 14.12
C SER A 400 11.67 -13.75 15.22
N PHE A 401 11.24 -13.89 16.47
CA PHE A 401 11.88 -13.19 17.59
C PHE A 401 13.27 -13.76 17.91
N GLN A 402 13.49 -15.07 17.80
CA GLN A 402 14.82 -15.65 17.92
C GLN A 402 15.76 -15.15 16.80
N HIS A 403 15.23 -14.93 15.59
CA HIS A 403 16.02 -14.35 14.50
C HIS A 403 16.43 -12.90 14.83
N LEU A 404 15.53 -12.08 15.37
CA LEU A 404 15.87 -10.72 15.85
C LEU A 404 16.97 -10.76 16.91
N GLU A 405 16.86 -11.66 17.90
CA GLU A 405 17.89 -11.83 18.95
C GLU A 405 19.26 -12.23 18.38
N ARG A 406 19.31 -13.16 17.41
CA ARG A 406 20.55 -13.54 16.72
C ARG A 406 21.19 -12.36 15.98
N LEU A 407 20.39 -11.39 15.54
CA LEU A 407 20.85 -10.18 14.87
C LEU A 407 21.00 -8.99 15.84
N GLY A 408 20.97 -9.27 17.13
CA GLY A 408 21.29 -8.34 18.21
C GLY A 408 20.13 -7.45 18.67
N LEU A 409 18.86 -7.76 18.31
CA LEU A 409 17.68 -7.05 18.82
C LEU A 409 16.90 -7.94 19.78
N THR A 410 16.87 -7.56 21.06
CA THR A 410 16.03 -8.22 22.08
C THR A 410 14.83 -7.35 22.43
N LEU A 411 13.63 -7.94 22.41
CA LEU A 411 12.38 -7.29 22.79
C LEU A 411 11.79 -7.95 24.03
N GLU A 412 11.48 -7.15 25.06
CA GLU A 412 10.85 -7.64 26.30
C GLU A 412 9.34 -7.88 26.08
N ILE A 413 8.97 -9.00 25.44
CA ILE A 413 7.61 -9.29 25.03
C ILE A 413 6.92 -10.26 25.98
N ASN A 414 5.63 -9.99 26.26
CA ASN A 414 4.71 -10.87 26.98
C ASN A 414 3.27 -10.69 26.45
N ALA A 415 2.31 -11.45 26.98
CA ALA A 415 0.93 -11.42 26.53
C ALA A 415 0.22 -10.07 26.76
N SER A 416 0.69 -9.22 27.68
CA SER A 416 0.05 -7.94 27.99
C SER A 416 0.54 -6.78 27.11
N ASN A 417 1.71 -6.91 26.49
CA ASN A 417 2.36 -5.85 25.71
C ASN A 417 2.58 -6.18 24.24
N CYS A 418 1.95 -7.27 23.75
CA CYS A 418 2.06 -7.72 22.37
C CYS A 418 0.69 -8.21 21.87
N VAL A 419 0.20 -7.63 20.76
CA VAL A 419 -1.04 -8.04 20.11
C VAL A 419 -0.71 -8.53 18.71
N ARG A 420 -0.98 -9.81 18.46
CA ARG A 420 -0.79 -10.45 17.17
C ARG A 420 -1.96 -10.15 16.23
N THR A 421 -1.69 -10.13 14.92
CA THR A 421 -2.73 -10.15 13.87
C THR A 421 -2.31 -11.15 12.79
N SER A 422 -3.15 -12.13 12.52
CA SER A 422 -2.93 -13.23 11.58
C SER A 422 -3.60 -12.98 10.22
N PRO A 423 -3.28 -13.73 9.16
CA PRO A 423 -4.00 -13.72 7.89
C PRO A 423 -5.51 -13.97 8.03
N GLN A 424 -5.93 -14.79 8.99
CA GLN A 424 -7.34 -15.04 9.27
C GLN A 424 -8.03 -13.79 9.81
N GLU A 425 -7.41 -13.06 10.75
CA GLU A 425 -7.95 -11.81 11.27
C GLU A 425 -7.99 -10.71 10.19
N PHE A 426 -6.99 -10.66 9.29
CA PHE A 426 -7.05 -9.78 8.12
C PHE A 426 -8.21 -10.15 7.19
N HIS A 427 -8.46 -11.45 6.96
CA HIS A 427 -9.62 -11.90 6.17
C HIS A 427 -10.95 -11.50 6.82
N GLN A 428 -11.09 -11.64 8.13
CA GLN A 428 -12.30 -11.25 8.87
C GLN A 428 -12.57 -9.76 8.77
N ARG A 429 -11.51 -8.93 8.82
CA ARG A 429 -11.61 -7.46 8.68
C ARG A 429 -11.84 -7.01 7.24
N PHE A 430 -11.29 -7.74 6.27
CA PHE A 430 -11.36 -7.46 4.83
C PHE A 430 -11.87 -8.69 4.09
N PRO A 431 -13.21 -8.93 4.09
CA PRO A 431 -13.80 -10.15 3.55
C PRO A 431 -13.42 -10.41 2.09
N ALA A 432 -13.39 -11.68 1.71
CA ALA A 432 -12.98 -12.21 0.40
C ALA A 432 -11.50 -12.03 0.03
N SER A 433 -10.70 -11.39 0.87
CA SER A 433 -9.27 -11.19 0.60
C SER A 433 -8.41 -12.43 0.87
N GLY A 434 -8.89 -13.40 1.68
CA GLY A 434 -8.04 -14.46 2.24
C GLY A 434 -6.93 -13.91 3.13
N GLY A 435 -7.04 -12.64 3.57
CA GLY A 435 -6.01 -11.94 4.29
C GLY A 435 -4.98 -11.21 3.40
N ALA A 436 -5.13 -11.23 2.08
CA ALA A 436 -4.24 -10.51 1.17
C ALA A 436 -4.25 -9.01 1.45
N LEU A 437 -3.08 -8.43 1.69
CA LEU A 437 -2.95 -7.01 2.05
C LEU A 437 -2.92 -6.10 0.82
N TYR A 438 -2.53 -6.63 -0.34
CA TYR A 438 -2.30 -5.88 -1.57
C TYR A 438 -3.26 -6.28 -2.71
N GLY A 439 -4.32 -7.05 -2.40
CA GLY A 439 -5.27 -7.59 -3.36
C GLY A 439 -4.64 -8.75 -4.16
N GLN A 440 -4.49 -8.59 -5.47
CA GLN A 440 -3.81 -9.59 -6.31
C GLN A 440 -2.29 -9.44 -6.27
N ALA A 441 -1.56 -10.55 -6.46
CA ALA A 441 -0.12 -10.57 -6.66
C ALA A 441 0.25 -9.88 -7.99
N THR A 442 1.40 -9.21 -7.99
CA THR A 442 1.95 -8.57 -9.19
C THR A 442 3.01 -9.51 -9.79
N HIS A 443 2.57 -10.68 -10.28
CA HIS A 443 3.42 -11.70 -10.90
C HIS A 443 3.36 -11.61 -12.42
N GLY A 444 4.55 -11.56 -13.05
CA GLY A 444 4.69 -11.39 -14.50
C GLY A 444 4.34 -9.97 -14.99
N TRP A 445 4.81 -9.63 -16.16
CA TRP A 445 4.68 -8.29 -16.72
C TRP A 445 3.24 -7.86 -17.05
N THR A 446 2.34 -8.80 -17.33
CA THR A 446 0.93 -8.51 -17.64
C THR A 446 0.09 -8.21 -16.41
N SER A 447 0.56 -8.58 -15.21
CA SER A 447 -0.19 -8.44 -13.96
C SER A 447 -0.52 -6.99 -13.61
N ILE A 448 0.31 -6.04 -14.03
CA ILE A 448 0.06 -4.61 -13.83
C ILE A 448 -1.21 -4.12 -14.56
N PHE A 449 -1.66 -4.81 -15.61
CA PHE A 449 -2.87 -4.49 -16.38
C PHE A 449 -4.10 -5.29 -15.95
N SER A 450 -3.94 -6.28 -15.09
CA SER A 450 -5.03 -7.19 -14.69
C SER A 450 -5.88 -6.65 -13.55
N ARG A 451 -5.43 -5.57 -12.86
CA ARG A 451 -6.24 -4.92 -11.82
C ARG A 451 -7.45 -4.22 -12.45
N PRO A 452 -8.66 -4.38 -11.88
CA PRO A 452 -9.82 -3.66 -12.37
C PRO A 452 -9.59 -2.14 -12.27
N GLY A 453 -10.06 -1.38 -13.25
CA GLY A 453 -10.09 0.07 -13.19
C GLY A 453 -11.23 0.58 -12.30
N SER A 454 -11.31 1.91 -12.13
CA SER A 454 -12.37 2.56 -11.36
C SER A 454 -13.77 2.38 -11.94
N ARG A 455 -13.91 2.40 -13.26
CA ARG A 455 -15.19 2.21 -13.96
C ARG A 455 -15.50 0.74 -14.17
N THR A 456 -16.71 0.31 -13.79
CA THR A 456 -17.21 -1.04 -14.05
C THR A 456 -18.13 -1.10 -15.28
N PRO A 457 -18.41 -2.30 -15.82
CA PRO A 457 -19.46 -2.50 -16.83
C PRO A 457 -20.88 -2.20 -16.31
N LEU A 458 -21.07 -2.17 -14.99
CA LEU A 458 -22.39 -1.87 -14.39
C LEU A 458 -22.56 -0.37 -14.19
N PRO A 459 -23.51 0.29 -14.89
CA PRO A 459 -23.80 1.69 -14.69
C PRO A 459 -24.11 2.01 -13.23
N GLY A 460 -23.50 3.07 -12.70
CA GLY A 460 -23.70 3.52 -11.32
C GLY A 460 -22.81 2.83 -10.29
N LEU A 461 -21.94 1.86 -10.68
CA LEU A 461 -20.96 1.24 -9.78
C LEU A 461 -19.53 1.60 -10.18
N PHE A 462 -18.78 2.12 -9.22
CA PHE A 462 -17.36 2.48 -9.36
C PHE A 462 -16.53 1.79 -8.29
N LEU A 463 -15.25 1.56 -8.58
CA LEU A 463 -14.32 0.86 -7.68
C LEU A 463 -13.21 1.80 -7.24
N ALA A 464 -12.80 1.66 -5.97
CA ALA A 464 -11.64 2.32 -5.40
C ALA A 464 -10.90 1.36 -4.44
N GLY A 465 -9.67 1.69 -4.06
CA GLY A 465 -8.89 0.95 -3.06
C GLY A 465 -7.69 0.21 -3.64
N GLY A 466 -6.92 -0.45 -2.76
CA GLY A 466 -5.65 -1.07 -3.12
C GLY A 466 -5.75 -2.33 -3.97
N SER A 467 -6.94 -2.94 -4.14
CA SER A 467 -7.18 -4.04 -5.07
C SER A 467 -7.53 -3.57 -6.50
N VAL A 468 -7.66 -2.25 -6.68
CA VAL A 468 -8.03 -1.57 -7.93
C VAL A 468 -6.79 -0.85 -8.48
N HIS A 469 -6.78 -0.56 -9.78
CA HIS A 469 -5.74 0.28 -10.39
C HIS A 469 -5.67 1.68 -9.72
N PRO A 470 -4.49 2.26 -9.47
CA PRO A 470 -3.15 1.82 -9.91
C PRO A 470 -2.52 0.69 -9.06
N GLY A 471 -3.06 0.36 -7.90
CA GLY A 471 -2.61 -0.77 -7.12
C GLY A 471 -2.52 -0.53 -5.62
N PRO A 472 -1.72 -1.33 -4.91
CA PRO A 472 -1.59 -1.27 -3.47
C PRO A 472 -0.66 -0.13 -3.01
N GLY A 473 -0.78 0.21 -1.74
CA GLY A 473 -0.07 1.31 -1.09
C GLY A 473 -1.02 2.46 -0.77
N VAL A 474 -0.73 3.20 0.30
CA VAL A 474 -1.58 4.31 0.77
C VAL A 474 -1.79 5.37 -0.32
N PRO A 475 -0.73 5.87 -1.00
CA PRO A 475 -0.89 6.85 -2.07
C PRO A 475 -1.60 6.27 -3.30
N MET A 476 -1.34 5.00 -3.65
CA MET A 476 -2.00 4.35 -4.79
C MET A 476 -3.49 4.14 -4.53
N ALA A 477 -3.87 3.74 -3.31
CA ALA A 477 -5.27 3.63 -2.93
C ALA A 477 -5.98 5.00 -2.95
N ALA A 478 -5.31 6.08 -2.54
CA ALA A 478 -5.81 7.44 -2.67
C ALA A 478 -6.00 7.83 -4.15
N MET A 479 -5.01 7.55 -5.01
CA MET A 479 -5.12 7.76 -6.45
C MET A 479 -6.28 6.99 -7.07
N SER A 480 -6.53 5.74 -6.67
CA SER A 480 -7.68 4.97 -7.16
C SER A 480 -9.01 5.65 -6.78
N GLY A 481 -9.09 6.23 -5.59
CA GLY A 481 -10.24 7.01 -5.14
C GLY A 481 -10.43 8.29 -5.96
N ARG A 482 -9.34 8.98 -6.29
CA ARG A 482 -9.36 10.14 -7.20
C ARG A 482 -9.93 9.75 -8.55
N LEU A 483 -9.42 8.69 -9.15
CA LEU A 483 -9.87 8.19 -10.45
C LEU A 483 -11.33 7.74 -10.44
N ALA A 484 -11.79 7.10 -9.34
CA ALA A 484 -13.19 6.72 -9.17
C ALA A 484 -14.13 7.94 -9.13
N ALA A 485 -13.75 8.99 -8.41
CA ALA A 485 -14.51 10.23 -8.36
C ALA A 485 -14.54 10.91 -9.73
N GLU A 486 -13.42 10.97 -10.45
CA GLU A 486 -13.34 11.54 -11.81
C GLU A 486 -14.25 10.79 -12.80
N ASP A 487 -14.17 9.48 -12.83
CA ASP A 487 -15.00 8.63 -13.70
C ASP A 487 -16.49 8.75 -13.37
N LEU A 488 -16.84 8.88 -12.08
CA LEU A 488 -18.22 9.08 -11.64
C LEU A 488 -18.73 10.45 -12.12
N MET A 489 -17.99 11.52 -11.87
CA MET A 489 -18.35 12.87 -12.29
C MET A 489 -18.47 12.98 -13.81
N ALA A 490 -17.54 12.37 -14.55
CA ALA A 490 -17.60 12.30 -16.02
C ALA A 490 -18.85 11.56 -16.51
N SER A 491 -19.27 10.49 -15.84
CA SER A 491 -20.49 9.76 -16.18
C SER A 491 -21.77 10.57 -15.99
N HIS A 492 -21.69 11.64 -15.22
CA HIS A 492 -22.78 12.57 -14.95
C HIS A 492 -22.72 13.87 -15.80
N GLY A 493 -21.81 13.94 -16.78
CA GLY A 493 -21.70 15.08 -17.71
C GLY A 493 -20.93 16.29 -17.17
N LEU A 494 -20.22 16.16 -16.05
CA LEU A 494 -19.40 17.24 -15.46
C LEU A 494 -17.97 17.30 -16.03
N THR A 495 -17.76 16.86 -17.26
CA THR A 495 -16.43 16.67 -17.89
C THR A 495 -15.62 17.96 -18.10
N ASN A 496 -16.24 19.13 -18.10
CA ASN A 496 -15.57 20.39 -18.46
C ASN A 496 -14.75 21.03 -17.33
N MET A 497 -14.72 20.47 -16.12
CA MET A 497 -14.03 21.09 -14.97
C MET A 497 -12.57 20.61 -14.80
N PHE A 498 -12.11 19.59 -15.51
CA PHE A 498 -10.84 18.92 -15.23
C PHE A 498 -9.69 19.20 -16.21
N HIS A 499 -9.89 20.06 -17.21
CA HIS A 499 -8.88 20.35 -18.24
C HIS A 499 -8.16 21.70 -18.06
N LYS A 500 -7.91 22.17 -16.85
CA LYS A 500 -7.02 23.32 -16.62
C LYS A 500 -6.13 23.12 -15.41
N THR A 501 -5.01 22.45 -15.63
CA THR A 501 -3.71 22.79 -15.03
C THR A 501 -2.60 22.02 -15.76
N ALA A 502 -2.35 22.40 -17.02
CA ALA A 502 -1.02 22.29 -17.56
C ALA A 502 -0.26 23.50 -17.02
N THR A 503 0.52 23.36 -15.98
CA THR A 503 1.49 24.34 -15.58
C THR A 503 2.51 24.47 -16.71
N SER A 504 2.51 25.60 -17.37
CA SER A 504 3.57 26.03 -18.27
C SER A 504 4.89 25.98 -17.52
N GLY A 505 5.84 25.17 -18.00
CA GLY A 505 7.21 25.20 -17.55
C GLY A 505 7.81 26.57 -17.78
N GLY A 506 8.02 27.31 -16.72
CA GLY A 506 8.86 28.52 -16.73
C GLY A 506 10.31 28.10 -16.77
N THR A 507 10.92 28.13 -17.94
CA THR A 507 12.38 28.24 -18.10
C THR A 507 12.83 29.56 -17.46
N SER A 508 13.50 29.49 -16.33
CA SER A 508 14.31 30.60 -15.84
C SER A 508 15.76 30.32 -16.22
N THR A 509 16.20 30.98 -17.27
CA THR A 509 17.62 31.30 -17.51
C THR A 509 18.00 32.47 -16.60
N LEU A 510 18.90 32.21 -15.67
CA LEU A 510 20.10 32.99 -15.32
C LEU A 510 20.81 32.28 -14.18
#